data_9ec85bcd93053a2dbd6c04776c233064
#
_entry.id   9ec85bcd93053a2dbd6c04776c233064
#
_cell.length_a   1.000
_cell.length_b   1.000
_cell.length_c   1.000
_cell.angle_alpha   90.00
_cell.angle_beta   90.00
_cell.angle_gamma   90.00
#
_symmetry.space_group_name_H-M   'P 1'
#
loop_
_entity.id
_entity.type
_entity.pdbx_description
1 polymer ?
#
loop_
_entity_poly.entity_id
_entity_poly.type
_entity_poly.pdbx_seq_one_letter_code
_entity_poly.pdbx_strand_id
1 'polypeptide(L)'
;TEVSKDAAKMILTDDNFATIVKAIESGRNVYNNIKNAIIYLLSGNLSAIITVVVTSLAFLPDPFTAVQLLFINLVTDSLPAIAIGMEPDHPDVINQKPRRSKESILNRDAITQIGVEGLLIFLAVMASYLIGLKTSASMATTMAFSTLTLSRLLHGFSQRGSKPIWELP
;
A
#
# COMPACT_ATOMS: atom_id res chain seq x y z
N THR A 1 -18.35 0.80 37.70
CA THR A 1 -18.23 -0.55 38.34
C THR A 1 -17.39 -1.44 37.43
N GLU A 2 -16.76 -2.49 38.00
CA GLU A 2 -15.97 -3.46 37.22
C GLU A 2 -16.82 -4.13 36.13
N VAL A 3 -18.05 -4.49 36.47
CA VAL A 3 -19.01 -5.05 35.50
C VAL A 3 -19.29 -4.12 34.32
N SER A 4 -19.32 -2.80 34.55
CA SER A 4 -19.48 -1.82 33.47
C SER A 4 -18.23 -1.74 32.62
N LYS A 5 -17.03 -1.90 33.19
CA LYS A 5 -15.76 -1.92 32.44
C LYS A 5 -15.67 -3.17 31.57
N ASP A 6 -16.07 -4.34 32.09
CA ASP A 6 -16.06 -5.60 31.34
C ASP A 6 -17.02 -5.60 30.14
N ALA A 7 -18.13 -4.86 30.24
CA ALA A 7 -19.10 -4.71 29.14
C ALA A 7 -18.73 -3.59 28.16
N ALA A 8 -17.82 -2.70 28.51
CA ALA A 8 -17.47 -1.55 27.70
C ALA A 8 -16.45 -1.92 26.62
N LYS A 9 -16.66 -1.42 25.40
CA LYS A 9 -15.68 -1.53 24.31
C LYS A 9 -14.54 -0.51 24.41
N MET A 10 -14.71 0.52 25.23
CA MET A 10 -13.74 1.58 25.49
C MET A 10 -13.90 2.05 26.94
N ILE A 11 -12.80 2.26 27.62
CA ILE A 11 -12.77 2.75 29.00
C ILE A 11 -11.94 4.03 29.01
N LEU A 12 -12.50 5.13 29.52
CA LEU A 12 -11.79 6.38 29.73
C LEU A 12 -11.11 6.34 31.10
N THR A 13 -9.79 6.51 31.12
CA THR A 13 -9.02 6.52 32.35
C THR A 13 -8.98 7.88 33.03
N ASP A 14 -9.26 8.96 32.27
CA ASP A 14 -9.23 10.34 32.69
C ASP A 14 -10.62 10.96 32.91
N ASP A 15 -11.68 10.17 32.74
CA ASP A 15 -13.11 10.58 32.82
C ASP A 15 -13.43 11.85 31.98
N ASN A 16 -12.60 12.12 30.96
CA ASN A 16 -12.73 13.30 30.13
C ASN A 16 -13.42 12.98 28.80
N PHE A 17 -14.56 13.61 28.54
CA PHE A 17 -15.31 13.42 27.30
C PHE A 17 -14.52 13.84 26.04
N ALA A 18 -13.63 14.83 26.15
CA ALA A 18 -12.77 15.25 25.04
C ALA A 18 -11.83 14.13 24.55
N THR A 19 -11.47 13.18 25.42
CA THR A 19 -10.68 12.00 25.08
C THR A 19 -11.40 11.05 24.11
N ILE A 20 -12.73 11.01 24.14
CA ILE A 20 -13.54 10.25 23.17
C ILE A 20 -13.34 10.80 21.76
N VAL A 21 -13.35 12.13 21.62
CA VAL A 21 -13.15 12.79 20.30
C VAL A 21 -11.77 12.46 19.75
N LYS A 22 -10.73 12.57 20.57
CA LYS A 22 -9.35 12.18 20.18
C LYS A 22 -9.26 10.70 19.81
N ALA A 23 -9.89 9.82 20.56
CA ALA A 23 -9.89 8.40 20.26
C ALA A 23 -10.58 8.07 18.93
N ILE A 24 -11.67 8.79 18.59
CA ILE A 24 -12.36 8.66 17.29
C ILE A 24 -11.44 9.17 16.17
N GLU A 25 -10.80 10.31 16.35
CA GLU A 25 -9.86 10.90 15.39
C GLU A 25 -8.70 9.95 15.11
N SER A 26 -8.01 9.49 16.15
CA SER A 26 -6.89 8.55 16.04
C SER A 26 -7.33 7.22 15.42
N GLY A 27 -8.48 6.67 15.83
CA GLY A 27 -9.02 5.43 15.23
C GLY A 27 -9.32 5.56 13.74
N ARG A 28 -9.79 6.72 13.27
CA ARG A 28 -10.00 6.99 11.83
C ARG A 28 -8.69 7.09 11.08
N ASN A 29 -7.70 7.77 11.64
CA ASN A 29 -6.36 7.88 11.05
C ASN A 29 -5.69 6.52 10.92
N VAL A 30 -5.67 5.72 11.97
CA VAL A 30 -5.14 4.35 11.96
C VAL A 30 -5.82 3.50 10.88
N TYR A 31 -7.15 3.60 10.77
CA TYR A 31 -7.88 2.89 9.71
C TYR A 31 -7.46 3.32 8.30
N ASN A 32 -7.31 4.63 8.06
CA ASN A 32 -6.90 5.16 6.76
C ASN A 32 -5.46 4.73 6.43
N ASN A 33 -4.56 4.78 7.40
CA ASN A 33 -3.17 4.35 7.24
C ASN A 33 -3.09 2.85 6.91
N ILE A 34 -3.84 2.00 7.62
CA ILE A 34 -3.93 0.56 7.31
C ILE A 34 -4.48 0.34 5.89
N LYS A 35 -5.53 1.07 5.50
CA LYS A 35 -6.11 0.97 4.16
C LYS A 35 -5.10 1.34 3.08
N ASN A 36 -4.36 2.45 3.25
CA ASN A 36 -3.34 2.90 2.32
C ASN A 36 -2.19 1.90 2.22
N ALA A 37 -1.73 1.34 3.35
CA ALA A 37 -0.71 0.30 3.35
C ALA A 37 -1.17 -0.97 2.60
N ILE A 38 -2.44 -1.38 2.76
CA ILE A 38 -3.01 -2.52 2.02
C ILE A 38 -3.06 -2.23 0.52
N ILE A 39 -3.51 -1.04 0.10
CA ILE A 39 -3.54 -0.64 -1.31
C ILE A 39 -2.12 -0.66 -1.88
N TYR A 40 -1.15 -0.08 -1.17
CA TYR A 40 0.26 -0.09 -1.56
C TYR A 40 0.79 -1.51 -1.80
N LEU A 41 0.60 -2.41 -0.84
CA LEU A 41 1.09 -3.78 -0.92
C LEU A 41 0.41 -4.57 -2.04
N LEU A 42 -0.93 -4.46 -2.18
CA LEU A 42 -1.68 -5.21 -3.17
C LEU A 42 -1.42 -4.72 -4.59
N SER A 43 -1.31 -3.41 -4.85
CA SER A 43 -1.01 -2.88 -6.18
C SER A 43 0.39 -3.29 -6.65
N GLY A 44 1.38 -3.23 -5.77
CA GLY A 44 2.72 -3.69 -6.08
C GLY A 44 2.80 -5.19 -6.36
N ASN A 45 2.15 -6.02 -5.55
CA ASN A 45 2.12 -7.47 -5.75
C ASN A 45 1.35 -7.85 -7.03
N LEU A 46 0.25 -7.16 -7.31
CA LEU A 46 -0.52 -7.34 -8.55
C LEU A 46 0.36 -7.10 -9.78
N SER A 47 1.16 -6.03 -9.78
CA SER A 47 2.07 -5.72 -10.90
C SER A 47 3.10 -6.82 -11.15
N ALA A 48 3.70 -7.36 -10.09
CA ALA A 48 4.66 -8.45 -10.19
C ALA A 48 4.01 -9.75 -10.72
N ILE A 49 2.81 -10.09 -10.22
CA ILE A 49 2.05 -11.26 -10.67
C ILE A 49 1.70 -11.13 -12.15
N ILE A 50 1.15 -9.98 -12.60
CA ILE A 50 0.82 -9.76 -14.00
C ILE A 50 2.07 -9.87 -14.87
N THR A 51 3.21 -9.32 -14.44
CA THR A 51 4.47 -9.40 -15.18
C THR A 51 4.88 -10.86 -15.38
N VAL A 52 4.90 -11.67 -14.32
CA VAL A 52 5.26 -13.09 -14.41
C VAL A 52 4.27 -13.85 -15.30
N VAL A 53 2.98 -13.63 -15.14
CA VAL A 53 1.95 -14.30 -15.97
C VAL A 53 2.11 -13.95 -17.45
N VAL A 54 2.27 -12.67 -17.78
CA VAL A 54 2.41 -12.22 -19.18
C VAL A 54 3.69 -12.76 -19.81
N THR A 55 4.82 -12.72 -19.10
CA THR A 55 6.09 -13.26 -19.63
C THR A 55 6.03 -14.78 -19.82
N SER A 56 5.40 -15.49 -18.88
CA SER A 56 5.20 -16.95 -18.99
C SER A 56 4.30 -17.33 -20.17
N LEU A 57 3.19 -16.63 -20.36
CA LEU A 57 2.28 -16.87 -21.50
C LEU A 57 2.91 -16.51 -22.86
N ALA A 58 3.82 -15.55 -22.86
CA ALA A 58 4.60 -15.16 -24.04
C ALA A 58 5.84 -16.05 -24.29
N PHE A 59 6.06 -17.08 -23.47
CA PHE A 59 7.25 -17.94 -23.52
C PHE A 59 8.58 -17.18 -23.47
N LEU A 60 8.59 -16.05 -22.72
CA LEU A 60 9.78 -15.25 -22.49
C LEU A 60 10.54 -15.75 -21.25
N PRO A 61 11.84 -15.43 -21.12
CA PRO A 61 12.62 -15.73 -19.93
C PRO A 61 11.97 -15.13 -18.65
N ASP A 62 12.25 -15.75 -17.50
CA ASP A 62 11.70 -15.28 -16.22
C ASP A 62 12.09 -13.83 -15.92
N PRO A 63 11.12 -12.94 -15.65
CA PRO A 63 11.39 -11.52 -15.39
C PRO A 63 12.02 -11.27 -14.02
N PHE A 64 11.82 -12.19 -13.07
CA PHE A 64 12.33 -12.11 -11.70
C PHE A 64 12.83 -13.48 -11.23
N THR A 65 13.89 -13.49 -10.45
CA THR A 65 14.30 -14.67 -9.69
C THR A 65 13.52 -14.73 -8.37
N ALA A 66 13.41 -15.94 -7.80
CA ALA A 66 12.76 -16.14 -6.50
C ALA A 66 13.41 -15.29 -5.39
N VAL A 67 14.73 -15.14 -5.40
CA VAL A 67 15.48 -14.32 -4.44
C VAL A 67 15.13 -12.83 -4.59
N GLN A 68 14.99 -12.35 -5.82
CA GLN A 68 14.58 -10.96 -6.07
C GLN A 68 13.16 -10.67 -5.58
N LEU A 69 12.22 -11.58 -5.81
CA LEU A 69 10.85 -11.45 -5.30
C LEU A 69 10.82 -11.48 -3.77
N LEU A 70 11.61 -12.36 -3.15
CA LEU A 70 11.73 -12.40 -1.70
C LEU A 70 12.32 -11.10 -1.14
N PHE A 71 13.35 -10.55 -1.78
CA PHE A 71 13.94 -9.26 -1.39
C PHE A 71 12.92 -8.12 -1.48
N ILE A 72 12.15 -8.05 -2.56
CA ILE A 72 11.11 -7.04 -2.72
C ILE A 72 10.10 -7.15 -1.59
N ASN A 73 9.54 -8.34 -1.36
CA ASN A 73 8.49 -8.52 -0.35
C ASN A 73 8.99 -8.28 1.08
N LEU A 74 10.22 -8.69 1.39
CA LEU A 74 10.75 -8.59 2.75
C LEU A 74 11.36 -7.20 3.06
N VAL A 75 12.08 -6.60 2.12
CA VAL A 75 12.83 -5.37 2.36
C VAL A 75 12.11 -4.17 1.75
N THR A 76 11.84 -4.23 0.44
CA THR A 76 11.31 -3.07 -0.30
C THR A 76 9.87 -2.73 0.08
N ASP A 77 9.05 -3.73 0.41
CA ASP A 77 7.64 -3.52 0.75
C ASP A 77 7.43 -3.20 2.23
N SER A 78 8.19 -3.86 3.12
CA SER A 78 7.96 -3.74 4.56
C SER A 78 8.25 -2.34 5.09
N LEU A 79 9.33 -1.70 4.64
CA LEU A 79 9.73 -0.38 5.13
C LEU A 79 8.71 0.72 4.75
N PRO A 80 8.30 0.87 3.47
CA PRO A 80 7.26 1.83 3.12
C PRO A 80 5.91 1.50 3.75
N ALA A 81 5.52 0.23 3.85
CA ALA A 81 4.25 -0.16 4.48
C ALA A 81 4.20 0.25 5.96
N ILE A 82 5.30 0.08 6.71
CA ILE A 82 5.42 0.56 8.09
C ILE A 82 5.35 2.09 8.13
N ALA A 83 6.06 2.78 7.24
CA ALA A 83 6.05 4.24 7.18
C ALA A 83 4.65 4.79 6.91
N ILE A 84 3.90 4.20 5.95
CA ILE A 84 2.50 4.55 5.68
C ILE A 84 1.62 4.27 6.90
N GLY A 85 1.84 3.14 7.59
CA GLY A 85 1.10 2.77 8.80
C GLY A 85 1.33 3.71 9.98
N MET A 86 2.47 4.40 10.02
CA MET A 86 2.86 5.35 11.07
C MET A 86 2.66 6.82 10.66
N GLU A 87 1.97 7.09 9.56
CA GLU A 87 1.71 8.47 9.11
C GLU A 87 0.97 9.26 10.21
N PRO A 88 1.40 10.53 10.48
CA PRO A 88 0.79 11.36 11.51
C PRO A 88 -0.70 11.60 11.29
N ASP A 89 -1.39 11.89 12.39
CA ASP A 89 -2.82 12.17 12.40
C ASP A 89 -3.16 13.41 11.55
N HIS A 90 -4.14 13.27 10.65
CA HIS A 90 -4.70 14.37 9.88
C HIS A 90 -5.93 14.95 10.62
N PRO A 91 -5.92 16.24 11.00
CA PRO A 91 -7.00 16.83 11.77
C PRO A 91 -8.35 16.83 11.04
N ASP A 92 -8.35 16.78 9.71
CA ASP A 92 -9.57 16.82 8.90
C ASP A 92 -10.41 15.53 8.95
N VAL A 93 -9.87 14.42 9.51
CA VAL A 93 -10.61 13.14 9.55
C VAL A 93 -11.83 13.18 10.46
N ILE A 94 -11.87 14.09 11.45
CA ILE A 94 -13.02 14.23 12.34
C ILE A 94 -14.26 14.72 11.60
N ASN A 95 -14.07 15.54 10.55
CA ASN A 95 -15.14 16.12 9.74
C ASN A 95 -15.69 15.16 8.68
N GLN A 96 -15.04 14.01 8.47
CA GLN A 96 -15.51 13.01 7.52
C GLN A 96 -16.77 12.30 8.03
N LYS A 97 -17.64 11.92 7.08
CA LYS A 97 -18.85 11.16 7.42
C LYS A 97 -18.48 9.83 8.10
N PRO A 98 -19.25 9.41 9.13
CA PRO A 98 -19.05 8.11 9.76
C PRO A 98 -19.12 6.99 8.72
N ARG A 99 -18.18 6.05 8.80
CA ARG A 99 -18.15 4.86 7.96
C ARG A 99 -19.30 3.93 8.34
N ARG A 100 -19.86 3.24 7.34
CA ARG A 100 -20.84 2.18 7.60
C ARG A 100 -20.16 0.98 8.25
N SER A 101 -20.73 0.45 9.32
CA SER A 101 -20.17 -0.66 10.11
C SER A 101 -19.87 -1.93 9.31
N LYS A 102 -20.54 -2.14 8.16
CA LYS A 102 -20.39 -3.30 7.26
C LYS A 102 -19.52 -3.00 6.03
N GLU A 103 -18.91 -1.82 5.94
CA GLU A 103 -18.10 -1.46 4.79
C GLU A 103 -16.76 -2.20 4.81
N SER A 104 -16.45 -2.94 3.73
CA SER A 104 -15.16 -3.62 3.57
C SER A 104 -14.03 -2.61 3.42
N ILE A 105 -12.84 -2.96 3.93
CA ILE A 105 -11.60 -2.21 3.68
C ILE A 105 -11.32 -2.11 2.16
N LEU A 106 -11.53 -3.23 1.45
CA LEU A 106 -11.45 -3.30 0.00
C LEU A 106 -12.82 -2.97 -0.61
N ASN A 107 -13.18 -1.69 -0.61
CA ASN A 107 -14.33 -1.20 -1.35
C ASN A 107 -14.00 -1.09 -2.86
N ARG A 108 -15.01 -0.79 -3.69
CA ARG A 108 -14.83 -0.71 -5.15
C ARG A 108 -13.75 0.31 -5.54
N ASP A 109 -13.68 1.43 -4.85
CA ASP A 109 -12.69 2.48 -5.13
C ASP A 109 -11.28 1.97 -4.85
N ALA A 110 -11.07 1.27 -3.72
CA ALA A 110 -9.78 0.66 -3.38
C ALA A 110 -9.37 -0.40 -4.40
N ILE A 111 -10.29 -1.26 -4.84
CA ILE A 111 -10.01 -2.29 -5.86
C ILE A 111 -9.65 -1.63 -7.20
N THR A 112 -10.38 -0.58 -7.60
CA THR A 112 -10.07 0.15 -8.83
C THR A 112 -8.70 0.82 -8.75
N GLN A 113 -8.39 1.44 -7.62
CA GLN A 113 -7.09 2.06 -7.36
C GLN A 113 -5.97 1.02 -7.45
N ILE A 114 -6.09 -0.12 -6.77
CA ILE A 114 -5.13 -1.23 -6.83
C ILE A 114 -4.92 -1.70 -8.27
N GLY A 115 -6.01 -1.82 -9.04
CA GLY A 115 -5.95 -2.24 -10.44
C GLY A 115 -5.21 -1.24 -11.32
N VAL A 116 -5.54 0.05 -11.22
CA VAL A 116 -4.92 1.11 -12.02
C VAL A 116 -3.44 1.26 -11.66
N GLU A 117 -3.12 1.37 -10.38
CA GLU A 117 -1.74 1.54 -9.90
C GLU A 117 -0.88 0.31 -10.23
N GLY A 118 -1.42 -0.90 -9.99
CA GLY A 118 -0.74 -2.14 -10.34
C GLY A 118 -0.49 -2.27 -11.85
N LEU A 119 -1.45 -1.86 -12.69
CA LEU A 119 -1.28 -1.84 -14.14
C LEU A 119 -0.23 -0.83 -14.61
N LEU A 120 -0.19 0.37 -14.03
CA LEU A 120 0.83 1.37 -14.35
C LEU A 120 2.24 0.88 -14.02
N ILE A 121 2.42 0.29 -12.84
CA ILE A 121 3.72 -0.29 -12.44
C ILE A 121 4.08 -1.45 -13.37
N PHE A 122 3.13 -2.34 -13.68
CA PHE A 122 3.34 -3.43 -14.65
C PHE A 122 3.80 -2.92 -16.01
N LEU A 123 3.17 -1.88 -16.56
CA LEU A 123 3.55 -1.32 -17.86
C LEU A 123 4.98 -0.77 -17.85
N ALA A 124 5.38 -0.08 -16.78
CA ALA A 124 6.75 0.42 -16.61
C ALA A 124 7.76 -0.73 -16.53
N VAL A 125 7.47 -1.77 -15.74
CA VAL A 125 8.32 -2.94 -15.58
C VAL A 125 8.43 -3.72 -16.90
N MET A 126 7.32 -3.92 -17.59
CA MET A 126 7.30 -4.65 -18.87
C MET A 126 8.07 -3.90 -19.95
N ALA A 127 7.92 -2.57 -20.04
CA ALA A 127 8.70 -1.76 -20.98
C ALA A 127 10.21 -1.88 -20.71
N SER A 128 10.62 -1.78 -19.45
CA SER A 128 12.02 -1.94 -19.02
C SER A 128 12.54 -3.34 -19.32
N TYR A 129 11.77 -4.38 -19.01
CA TYR A 129 12.09 -5.76 -19.29
C TYR A 129 12.30 -6.02 -20.80
N LEU A 130 11.40 -5.56 -21.65
CA LEU A 130 11.49 -5.72 -23.11
C LEU A 130 12.69 -4.98 -23.71
N ILE A 131 13.05 -3.83 -23.15
CA ILE A 131 14.28 -3.11 -23.54
C ILE A 131 15.51 -3.95 -23.16
N GLY A 132 15.54 -4.50 -21.95
CA GLY A 132 16.64 -5.33 -21.48
C GLY A 132 16.80 -6.61 -22.30
N LEU A 133 15.70 -7.23 -22.76
CA LEU A 133 15.73 -8.44 -23.60
C LEU A 133 16.46 -8.24 -24.93
N LYS A 134 16.55 -7.02 -25.46
CA LYS A 134 17.31 -6.72 -26.66
C LYS A 134 18.82 -6.95 -26.48
N THR A 135 19.28 -6.96 -25.22
CA THR A 135 20.70 -7.17 -24.89
C THR A 135 20.94 -8.58 -24.40
N SER A 136 20.24 -9.01 -23.34
CA SER A 136 20.34 -10.36 -22.81
C SER A 136 19.20 -10.63 -21.80
N ALA A 137 18.92 -11.92 -21.54
CA ALA A 137 17.95 -12.32 -20.51
C ALA A 137 18.36 -11.82 -19.10
N SER A 138 19.64 -11.87 -18.76
CA SER A 138 20.14 -11.36 -17.47
C SER A 138 19.95 -9.85 -17.33
N MET A 139 20.18 -9.08 -18.39
CA MET A 139 19.90 -7.64 -18.40
C MET A 139 18.41 -7.37 -18.23
N ALA A 140 17.56 -8.13 -18.91
CA ALA A 140 16.09 -7.99 -18.80
C ALA A 140 15.61 -8.18 -17.35
N THR A 141 16.07 -9.27 -16.70
CA THR A 141 15.74 -9.54 -15.30
C THR A 141 16.23 -8.43 -14.36
N THR A 142 17.46 -7.94 -14.56
CA THR A 142 18.01 -6.84 -13.75
C THR A 142 17.23 -5.55 -13.93
N MET A 143 16.89 -5.20 -15.18
CA MET A 143 16.12 -3.99 -15.49
C MET A 143 14.69 -4.09 -14.94
N ALA A 144 14.03 -5.24 -15.07
CA ALA A 144 12.71 -5.47 -14.51
C ALA A 144 12.71 -5.34 -12.97
N PHE A 145 13.66 -5.98 -12.31
CA PHE A 145 13.81 -5.90 -10.85
C PHE A 145 14.08 -4.47 -10.37
N SER A 146 15.00 -3.76 -11.01
CA SER A 146 15.34 -2.38 -10.64
C SER A 146 14.14 -1.45 -10.83
N THR A 147 13.43 -1.58 -11.96
CA THR A 147 12.24 -0.77 -12.26
C THR A 147 11.11 -1.06 -11.28
N LEU A 148 10.85 -2.33 -10.95
CA LEU A 148 9.83 -2.71 -9.98
C LEU A 148 10.15 -2.14 -8.59
N THR A 149 11.40 -2.29 -8.14
CA THR A 149 11.86 -1.77 -6.84
C THR A 149 11.71 -0.25 -6.75
N LEU A 150 12.19 0.49 -7.75
CA LEU A 150 12.09 1.95 -7.78
C LEU A 150 10.64 2.43 -7.88
N SER A 151 9.84 1.80 -8.73
CA SER A 151 8.42 2.14 -8.87
C SER A 151 7.67 1.95 -7.55
N ARG A 152 7.97 0.88 -6.80
CA ARG A 152 7.39 0.63 -5.48
C ARG A 152 7.79 1.67 -4.45
N LEU A 153 9.07 2.04 -4.40
CA LEU A 153 9.53 3.09 -3.49
C LEU A 153 8.83 4.42 -3.77
N LEU A 154 8.77 4.83 -5.05
CA LEU A 154 8.06 6.05 -5.45
C LEU A 154 6.56 5.97 -5.15
N HIS A 155 5.96 4.82 -5.40
CA HIS A 155 4.56 4.57 -5.09
C HIS A 155 4.25 4.66 -3.60
N GLY A 156 5.16 4.19 -2.73
CA GLY A 156 5.05 4.35 -1.27
C GLY A 156 4.91 5.81 -0.84
N PHE A 157 5.64 6.73 -1.46
CA PHE A 157 5.47 8.16 -1.20
C PHE A 157 4.10 8.69 -1.64
N SER A 158 3.54 8.18 -2.75
CA SER A 158 2.22 8.59 -3.23
C SER A 158 1.07 8.11 -2.33
N GLN A 159 1.29 7.06 -1.53
CA GLN A 159 0.28 6.49 -0.62
C GLN A 159 0.29 7.11 0.79
N ARG A 160 1.22 8.05 1.08
CA ARG A 160 1.35 8.69 2.40
C ARG A 160 0.21 9.63 2.78
N GLY A 161 -0.71 9.96 1.90
CA GLY A 161 -1.84 10.82 2.21
C GLY A 161 -2.67 11.20 1.00
N SER A 162 -3.78 11.89 1.23
CA SER A 162 -4.66 12.42 0.17
C SER A 162 -4.14 13.71 -0.47
N LYS A 163 -3.04 14.28 0.06
CA LYS A 163 -2.45 15.53 -0.45
C LYS A 163 -1.25 15.25 -1.35
N PRO A 164 -1.00 16.10 -2.36
CA PRO A 164 0.20 15.99 -3.18
C PRO A 164 1.48 16.06 -2.33
N ILE A 165 2.55 15.37 -2.78
CA ILE A 165 3.83 15.26 -2.04
C ILE A 165 4.41 16.63 -1.67
N TRP A 166 4.21 17.66 -2.48
CA TRP A 166 4.70 19.02 -2.23
C TRP A 166 3.90 19.83 -1.20
N GLU A 167 2.78 19.29 -0.70
CA GLU A 167 1.97 19.88 0.38
C GLU A 167 2.11 19.12 1.72
N LEU A 168 2.94 18.09 1.74
CA LEU A 168 3.27 17.37 2.96
C LEU A 168 4.33 18.15 3.74
N PRO A 169 4.21 18.25 5.08
CA PRO A 169 5.19 18.91 5.93
C PRO A 169 6.54 18.19 5.98
#